data_f63b1f3a9eb9898f06b03c2055a3554d
#
_entry.id   f63b1f3a9eb9898f06b03c2055a3554d
#
_cell.length_a   1.000
_cell.length_b   1.000
_cell.length_c   1.000
_cell.angle_alpha   90.00
_cell.angle_beta   90.00
_cell.angle_gamma   90.00
#
_symmetry.space_group_name_H-M   'P 1'
#
loop_
_entity.id
_entity.type
_entity.pdbx_description
1 polymer ?
#
loop_
_entity_poly.entity_id
_entity_poly.type
_entity_poly.pdbx_seq_one_letter_code
_entity_poly.pdbx_strand_id
1 'polypeptide(L)' 'MENNYQANYVFMHDAGAVPMEEPYDIIAESDDDAICIAKERVDNWDNYYDVPVCLVYVSRCNEYWDEVEIIY' A
#
# COMPACT_ATOMS: atom_id res chain seq x y z
N MET A 1 5.15 -19.37 -4.79
CA MET A 1 3.79 -19.07 -5.28
C MET A 1 3.46 -17.61 -5.02
N GLU A 2 2.96 -16.90 -6.03
CA GLU A 2 2.63 -15.50 -5.89
C GLU A 2 1.25 -15.32 -5.26
N ASN A 3 1.14 -14.32 -4.40
CA ASN A 3 -0.09 -13.96 -3.72
C ASN A 3 -0.47 -12.52 -4.05
N ASN A 4 -1.74 -12.21 -3.89
CA ASN A 4 -2.27 -10.87 -4.11
C ASN A 4 -2.31 -10.09 -2.80
N TYR A 5 -1.89 -8.82 -2.87
CA TYR A 5 -1.92 -7.90 -1.74
C TYR A 5 -2.41 -6.53 -2.18
N GLN A 6 -2.91 -5.77 -1.24
CA GLN A 6 -3.25 -4.36 -1.47
C GLN A 6 -2.62 -3.51 -0.39
N ALA A 7 -1.99 -2.41 -0.80
CA ALA A 7 -1.42 -1.43 0.10
C ALA A 7 -2.29 -0.18 0.07
N ASN A 8 -2.58 0.36 1.24
CA ASN A 8 -3.40 1.56 1.40
C ASN A 8 -2.55 2.70 1.93
N TYR A 9 -2.66 3.86 1.29
CA TYR A 9 -1.85 5.04 1.57
C TYR A 9 -2.72 6.26 1.83
N VAL A 10 -2.15 7.24 2.51
CA VAL A 10 -2.77 8.54 2.70
C VAL A 10 -1.81 9.65 2.31
N PHE A 11 -2.35 10.77 1.83
CA PHE A 11 -1.62 12.01 1.63
C PHE A 11 -1.68 12.82 2.92
N MET A 12 -0.54 13.29 3.40
CA MET A 12 -0.45 14.08 4.63
C MET A 12 -0.47 15.57 4.28
N HIS A 13 -1.66 16.14 4.24
CA HIS A 13 -1.85 17.58 4.06
C HIS A 13 -1.82 18.32 5.40
N ASP A 14 -1.61 19.63 5.37
CA ASP A 14 -1.63 20.47 6.57
C ASP A 14 -2.96 20.38 7.32
N ALA A 15 -4.05 20.16 6.59
CA ALA A 15 -5.39 20.03 7.17
C ALA A 15 -5.72 18.62 7.65
N GLY A 16 -4.85 17.65 7.45
CA GLY A 16 -5.04 16.26 7.87
C GLY A 16 -4.71 15.26 6.79
N ALA A 17 -4.92 13.98 7.09
CA ALA A 17 -4.64 12.87 6.18
C ALA A 17 -5.80 12.67 5.21
N VAL A 18 -5.49 12.51 3.93
CA VAL A 18 -6.47 12.24 2.87
C VAL A 18 -6.16 10.88 2.25
N PRO A 19 -7.07 9.90 2.35
CA PRO A 19 -6.84 8.58 1.74
C PRO A 19 -6.72 8.67 0.22
N MET A 20 -5.85 7.84 -0.35
CA MET A 20 -5.86 7.64 -1.81
C MET A 20 -7.17 6.97 -2.21
N GLU A 21 -7.67 7.31 -3.41
CA GLU A 21 -8.96 6.80 -3.89
C GLU A 21 -8.96 5.28 -4.04
N GLU A 22 -7.83 4.70 -4.47
CA GLU A 22 -7.73 3.27 -4.71
C GLU A 22 -6.51 2.69 -4.02
N PRO A 23 -6.62 1.45 -3.50
CA PRO A 23 -5.45 0.75 -2.98
C PRO A 23 -4.49 0.38 -4.12
N TYR A 24 -3.22 0.23 -3.78
CA TYR A 24 -2.20 -0.19 -4.73
C TYR A 24 -2.11 -1.72 -4.72
N ASP A 25 -2.33 -2.33 -5.90
CA ASP A 25 -2.28 -3.79 -6.06
C ASP A 25 -0.82 -4.26 -6.12
N ILE A 26 -0.50 -5.27 -5.33
CA ILE A 26 0.84 -5.85 -5.24
C ILE A 26 0.73 -7.35 -5.44
N ILE A 27 1.65 -7.90 -6.24
CA ILE A 27 1.82 -9.35 -6.38
C ILE A 27 3.21 -9.67 -5.84
N ALA A 28 3.27 -10.55 -4.84
CA ALA A 28 4.50 -10.90 -4.17
C ALA A 28 4.48 -12.36 -3.70
N GLU A 29 5.64 -12.92 -3.43
CA GLU A 29 5.76 -14.32 -3.02
C GLU A 29 5.53 -14.54 -1.52
N SER A 30 5.70 -13.47 -0.72
CA SER A 30 5.53 -13.55 0.73
C SER A 30 4.98 -12.23 1.29
N ASP A 31 4.48 -12.29 2.52
CA ASP A 31 4.00 -11.11 3.23
C ASP A 31 5.12 -10.07 3.40
N ASP A 32 6.32 -10.50 3.74
CA ASP A 32 7.47 -9.62 3.92
C ASP A 32 7.84 -8.90 2.61
N ASP A 33 7.81 -9.61 1.50
CA ASP A 33 8.07 -9.03 0.18
C ASP A 33 7.02 -7.98 -0.17
N ALA A 34 5.75 -8.28 0.11
CA ALA A 34 4.66 -7.34 -0.15
C ALA A 34 4.81 -6.05 0.67
N ILE A 35 5.17 -6.19 1.95
CA ILE A 35 5.41 -5.05 2.84
C ILE A 35 6.59 -4.22 2.33
N CYS A 36 7.67 -4.88 1.90
CA CYS A 36 8.84 -4.21 1.35
C CYS A 36 8.49 -3.40 0.10
N ILE A 37 7.75 -3.99 -0.83
CA ILE A 37 7.28 -3.31 -2.04
C ILE A 37 6.41 -2.11 -1.67
N ALA A 38 5.49 -2.28 -0.72
CA ALA A 38 4.62 -1.19 -0.28
C ALA A 38 5.41 -0.01 0.28
N LYS A 39 6.44 -0.29 1.08
CA LYS A 39 7.31 0.75 1.66
C LYS A 39 8.16 1.45 0.62
N GLU A 40 8.68 0.73 -0.36
CA GLU A 40 9.47 1.32 -1.46
C GLU A 40 8.65 2.32 -2.27
N ARG A 41 7.35 2.09 -2.42
CA ARG A 41 6.46 3.01 -3.14
C ARG A 41 6.37 4.38 -2.49
N VAL A 42 6.44 4.44 -1.18
CA VAL A 42 6.45 5.72 -0.45
C VAL A 42 7.63 6.58 -0.89
N ASP A 43 8.83 5.98 -0.97
CA ASP A 43 10.03 6.70 -1.38
C ASP A 43 9.91 7.21 -2.82
N ASN A 44 9.33 6.42 -3.72
CA ASN A 44 9.12 6.82 -5.10
C ASN A 44 8.11 7.96 -5.22
N TRP A 45 7.03 7.90 -4.45
CA TRP A 45 5.97 8.90 -4.49
C TRP A 45 6.36 10.20 -3.81
N ASP A 46 7.25 10.19 -2.83
CA ASP A 46 7.78 11.39 -2.20
C ASP A 46 8.46 12.32 -3.22
N ASN A 47 8.99 11.75 -4.30
CA ASN A 47 9.57 12.52 -5.40
C ASN A 47 8.54 12.90 -6.47
N TYR A 48 7.36 12.31 -6.45
CA TYR A 48 6.33 12.52 -7.46
C TYR A 48 5.23 13.47 -7.02
N TYR A 49 4.80 13.37 -5.76
CA TYR A 49 3.74 14.21 -5.19
C TYR A 49 4.34 15.35 -4.39
N ASP A 50 3.63 16.48 -4.38
CA ASP A 50 4.03 17.68 -3.62
C ASP A 50 3.80 17.54 -2.11
N VAL A 51 3.08 16.51 -1.69
CA VAL A 51 2.77 16.25 -0.28
C VAL A 51 3.33 14.89 0.12
N PRO A 52 3.71 14.72 1.41
CA PRO A 52 4.17 13.42 1.90
C PRO A 52 3.09 12.34 1.77
N VAL A 53 3.52 11.12 1.49
CA VAL A 53 2.66 9.95 1.41
C VAL A 53 3.04 9.00 2.54
N CYS A 54 2.04 8.46 3.24
CA CYS A 54 2.27 7.48 4.30
C CYS A 54 1.55 6.17 3.99
N LEU A 55 2.23 5.06 4.23
CA LEU A 55 1.63 3.74 4.18
C LEU A 55 0.78 3.54 5.44
N VAL A 56 -0.49 3.20 5.27
CA VAL A 56 -1.40 2.96 6.38
C VAL A 56 -1.41 1.49 6.76
N TYR A 57 -1.71 0.62 5.80
CA TYR A 57 -1.71 -0.82 6.03
C TYR A 57 -1.56 -1.58 4.72
N VAL A 58 -1.16 -2.85 4.85
CA VAL A 58 -1.10 -3.81 3.74
C VAL A 58 -2.00 -4.97 4.11
N SER A 59 -2.83 -5.41 3.17
CA SER A 59 -3.71 -6.56 3.33
C SER A 59 -3.37 -7.65 2.32
N ARG A 60 -3.54 -8.91 2.73
CA ARG A 60 -3.50 -10.05 1.83
C ARG A 60 -4.87 -10.23 1.23
N CYS A 61 -4.94 -10.49 -0.07
CA CYS A 61 -6.19 -10.66 -0.81
C CYS A 61 -6.29 -12.08 -1.36
N ASN A 62 -7.53 -12.49 -1.67
CA ASN A 62 -7.76 -13.75 -2.38
C ASN A 62 -7.58 -13.53 -3.90
N GLU A 63 -7.89 -14.56 -4.70
CA GLU A 63 -7.77 -14.50 -6.16
C GLU A 63 -8.70 -13.48 -6.81
N TYR A 64 -9.75 -13.05 -6.10
CA TYR A 64 -10.72 -12.05 -6.56
C TYR A 64 -10.39 -10.64 -6.05
N TRP A 65 -9.24 -10.47 -5.40
CA TRP A 65 -8.80 -9.21 -4.79
C TRP A 65 -9.66 -8.75 -3.61
N ASP A 66 -10.39 -9.67 -2.99
CA ASP A 66 -11.08 -9.40 -1.73
C ASP A 66 -10.07 -9.49 -0.57
N GLU A 67 -10.12 -8.52 0.33
CA GLU A 67 -9.24 -8.46 1.49
C GLU A 67 -9.55 -9.61 2.44
N VAL A 68 -8.52 -10.38 2.79
CA VAL A 68 -8.62 -11.54 3.69
C VAL A 68 -8.05 -11.24 5.05
N GLU A 69 -6.89 -10.61 5.11
CA GLU A 69 -6.16 -10.37 6.36
C GLU A 69 -5.27 -9.15 6.23
N ILE A 70 -5.22 -8.34 7.27
CA ILE A 70 -4.27 -7.22 7.38
C ILE A 70 -2.97 -7.77 7.92
N ILE A 71 -1.86 -7.56 7.19
CA ILE A 71 -0.54 -8.10 7.54
C ILE A 71 0.44 -7.03 8.01
N TYR A 72 0.06 -5.76 7.87
CA TYR A 72 0.95 -4.67 8.30
C TYR A 72 0.15 -3.49 8.84
#